data_93496991af2849cc691a545b465c8e86
#
_entry.id   93496991af2849cc691a545b465c8e86
#
_cell.length_a   1.000
_cell.length_b   1.000
_cell.length_c   1.000
_cell.angle_alpha   90.00
_cell.angle_beta   90.00
_cell.angle_gamma   90.00
#
_symmetry.space_group_name_H-M   'P 1'
#
loop_
_entity.id
_entity.type
_entity.pdbx_description
1 polymer ?
#
loop_
_entity_poly.entity_id
_entity_poly.type
_entity_poly.pdbx_seq_one_letter_code
_entity_poly.pdbx_strand_id
1 'polypeptide(L)'
;MRRLLWFRRDLRTRDNAVLSFDGDVLPIFIFDTNILSKLQADDRRVSYIFDCVLQLKKDLQAIGLELKIFYGEPIAIIQKLQELHGFDEVVASGDYEAYSKQRDKEVSHILHFRYLQETYIFKHNEVLKEDGSPYYVFTPYYKKALRVLEHKDISQVKRGEQKLIDEEFEGLYVLQALRFAKLAFTLENLGFQETNLTIIPLEIKLEALKKKLQNYAQERDFLDINATSNLSTELRFGVLGVRELLREISNLPNSEPFVRQLIFRDFYASLLFHLPQIEFENYKYKFNGIKDEAKYQLFCEAKTGVPIVDAGVRELLKTGLMHNRVRMVVASFFTKDLLLPWQWGEAFFAQHLLDYDKASNVLSWQWSAGTGVDPQPYFRVFNPYLQSKKFDKEGIYIKRYVPELNAVEAKSLHKEAYLFTNEIKGYPKPHFY
;
A
#
# COMPACT_ATOMS: atom_id res chain seq x y z
N MET A 1 -27.02 18.43 12.56
CA MET A 1 -26.75 17.04 12.14
C MET A 1 -25.49 16.59 12.87
N ARG A 2 -25.58 15.47 13.58
CA ARG A 2 -24.50 14.90 14.40
C ARG A 2 -23.80 13.80 13.61
N ARG A 3 -22.48 13.88 13.39
CA ARG A 3 -21.72 12.98 12.52
C ARG A 3 -20.56 12.32 13.23
N LEU A 4 -20.40 11.02 13.00
CA LEU A 4 -19.15 10.32 13.25
C LEU A 4 -18.23 10.52 12.03
N LEU A 5 -17.07 11.15 12.22
CA LEU A 5 -16.04 11.28 11.18
C LEU A 5 -15.00 10.17 11.38
N TRP A 6 -15.16 9.07 10.66
CA TRP A 6 -14.34 7.89 10.86
C TRP A 6 -13.13 7.89 9.92
N PHE A 7 -11.98 8.31 10.46
CA PHE A 7 -10.70 8.26 9.76
C PHE A 7 -10.19 6.83 9.62
N ARG A 8 -9.65 6.48 8.45
CA ARG A 8 -9.14 5.14 8.13
C ARG A 8 -7.86 5.18 7.30
N ARG A 9 -7.97 5.33 5.98
CA ARG A 9 -6.87 5.49 5.01
C ARG A 9 -6.80 6.93 4.48
N ASP A 10 -6.99 7.87 5.36
CA ASP A 10 -7.07 9.31 5.10
C ASP A 10 -6.54 10.08 6.31
N LEU A 11 -5.38 9.64 6.83
CA LEU A 11 -4.78 10.11 8.08
C LEU A 11 -4.14 11.51 7.93
N ARG A 12 -4.96 12.51 7.60
CA ARG A 12 -4.57 13.91 7.42
C ARG A 12 -5.74 14.86 7.70
N THR A 13 -5.43 16.11 8.01
CA THR A 13 -6.45 17.18 8.11
C THR A 13 -6.54 18.03 6.84
N ARG A 14 -5.47 18.09 6.05
CA ARG A 14 -5.38 18.88 4.83
C ARG A 14 -6.07 18.17 3.65
N ASP A 15 -6.91 18.91 2.90
CA ASP A 15 -7.59 18.40 1.70
C ASP A 15 -8.29 17.05 1.93
N ASN A 16 -9.07 16.96 3.00
CA ASN A 16 -9.75 15.74 3.41
C ASN A 16 -11.27 15.93 3.38
N ALA A 17 -11.96 15.16 2.52
CA ALA A 17 -13.40 15.29 2.36
C ALA A 17 -14.20 14.86 3.61
N VAL A 18 -13.63 14.05 4.49
CA VAL A 18 -14.25 13.72 5.78
C VAL A 18 -14.46 14.98 6.63
N LEU A 19 -13.63 16.00 6.46
CA LEU A 19 -13.72 17.27 7.18
C LEU A 19 -14.52 18.35 6.43
N SER A 20 -15.20 18.05 5.32
CA SER A 20 -15.93 19.05 4.53
C SER A 20 -17.34 19.35 5.00
N PHE A 21 -17.84 18.67 6.01
CA PHE A 21 -19.23 18.76 6.47
C PHE A 21 -19.37 19.74 7.63
N ASP A 22 -20.46 20.53 7.61
CA ASP A 22 -20.84 21.41 8.70
C ASP A 22 -21.59 20.68 9.81
N GLY A 23 -21.60 21.23 11.04
CA GLY A 23 -22.40 20.75 12.16
C GLY A 23 -21.60 20.07 13.26
N ASP A 24 -22.32 19.32 14.12
CA ASP A 24 -21.70 18.66 15.27
C ASP A 24 -20.99 17.38 14.83
N VAL A 25 -19.72 17.25 15.17
CA VAL A 25 -18.87 16.14 14.69
C VAL A 25 -18.11 15.47 15.84
N LEU A 26 -17.91 14.18 15.71
CA LEU A 26 -16.99 13.38 16.52
C LEU A 26 -15.97 12.69 15.60
N PRO A 27 -14.73 13.20 15.52
CA PRO A 27 -13.66 12.50 14.84
C PRO A 27 -13.25 11.22 15.58
N ILE A 28 -13.22 10.09 14.88
CA ILE A 28 -12.83 8.80 15.47
C ILE A 28 -11.80 8.09 14.60
N PHE A 29 -10.94 7.31 15.26
CA PHE A 29 -10.12 6.28 14.66
C PHE A 29 -10.29 4.97 15.45
N ILE A 30 -10.39 3.84 14.76
CA ILE A 30 -10.57 2.53 15.37
C ILE A 30 -9.41 1.63 14.96
N PHE A 31 -8.60 1.20 15.94
CA PHE A 31 -7.69 0.09 15.78
C PHE A 31 -8.52 -1.20 15.76
N ASP A 32 -8.79 -1.68 14.55
CA ASP A 32 -9.71 -2.78 14.25
C ASP A 32 -9.08 -4.13 14.63
N THR A 33 -9.60 -4.79 15.68
CA THR A 33 -9.08 -6.06 16.17
C THR A 33 -9.20 -7.20 15.17
N ASN A 34 -10.18 -7.17 14.24
CA ASN A 34 -10.29 -8.17 13.18
C ASN A 34 -9.14 -8.09 12.15
N ILE A 35 -8.50 -6.91 12.05
CA ILE A 35 -7.29 -6.73 11.25
C ILE A 35 -6.05 -7.05 12.09
N LEU A 36 -5.94 -6.43 13.27
CA LEU A 36 -4.74 -6.49 14.10
C LEU A 36 -4.41 -7.91 14.58
N SER A 37 -5.42 -8.73 14.90
CA SER A 37 -5.23 -10.12 15.36
C SER A 37 -4.55 -11.04 14.33
N LYS A 38 -4.44 -10.62 13.08
CA LYS A 38 -3.80 -11.37 11.98
C LYS A 38 -2.36 -10.93 11.73
N LEU A 39 -1.90 -9.90 12.42
CA LEU A 39 -0.58 -9.29 12.20
C LEU A 39 0.41 -9.79 13.26
N GLN A 40 1.69 -9.75 12.90
CA GLN A 40 2.77 -10.06 13.83
C GLN A 40 2.98 -8.91 14.81
N ALA A 41 3.49 -9.21 16.01
CA ALA A 41 3.70 -8.21 17.05
C ALA A 41 4.66 -7.07 16.65
N ASP A 42 5.55 -7.32 15.69
CA ASP A 42 6.52 -6.38 15.14
C ASP A 42 6.12 -5.85 13.73
N ASP A 43 4.82 -5.89 13.39
CA ASP A 43 4.35 -5.39 12.09
C ASP A 43 4.58 -3.88 11.96
N ARG A 44 5.48 -3.50 11.05
CA ARG A 44 5.88 -2.12 10.80
C ARG A 44 4.73 -1.19 10.44
N ARG A 45 3.67 -1.73 9.82
CA ARG A 45 2.48 -0.94 9.46
C ARG A 45 1.77 -0.43 10.69
N VAL A 46 1.71 -1.21 11.77
CA VAL A 46 1.06 -0.81 13.01
C VAL A 46 1.81 0.32 13.67
N SER A 47 3.15 0.26 13.74
CA SER A 47 3.99 1.37 14.21
C SER A 47 3.77 2.63 13.39
N TYR A 48 3.78 2.51 12.05
CA TYR A 48 3.57 3.66 11.16
C TYR A 48 2.18 4.28 11.31
N ILE A 49 1.12 3.46 11.35
CA ILE A 49 -0.26 3.93 11.53
C ILE A 49 -0.40 4.59 12.90
N PHE A 50 0.21 4.03 13.94
CA PHE A 50 0.17 4.57 15.29
C PHE A 50 0.74 5.99 15.32
N ASP A 51 1.91 6.22 14.74
CA ASP A 51 2.53 7.54 14.65
C ASP A 51 1.66 8.52 13.84
N CYS A 52 1.10 8.07 12.70
CA CYS A 52 0.20 8.87 11.88
C CYS A 52 -1.08 9.26 12.64
N VAL A 53 -1.64 8.36 13.43
CA VAL A 53 -2.85 8.62 14.24
C VAL A 53 -2.55 9.62 15.36
N LEU A 54 -1.39 9.53 16.02
CA LEU A 54 -0.96 10.50 17.02
C LEU A 54 -0.71 11.88 16.39
N GLN A 55 -0.14 11.92 15.18
CA GLN A 55 0.02 13.19 14.45
C GLN A 55 -1.33 13.76 14.04
N LEU A 56 -2.24 12.95 13.49
CA LEU A 56 -3.61 13.36 13.14
C LEU A 56 -4.35 13.92 14.37
N LYS A 57 -4.19 13.32 15.54
CA LYS A 57 -4.77 13.83 16.79
C LYS A 57 -4.29 15.24 17.09
N LYS A 58 -2.98 15.49 16.99
CA LYS A 58 -2.40 16.84 17.19
C LYS A 58 -2.90 17.84 16.14
N ASP A 59 -2.97 17.43 14.88
CA ASP A 59 -3.42 18.30 13.79
C ASP A 59 -4.91 18.65 13.92
N LEU A 60 -5.75 17.71 14.38
CA LEU A 60 -7.16 17.98 14.69
C LEU A 60 -7.31 18.93 15.88
N GLN A 61 -6.50 18.76 16.94
CA GLN A 61 -6.50 19.69 18.09
C GLN A 61 -6.13 21.12 17.67
N ALA A 62 -5.18 21.28 16.75
CA ALA A 62 -4.79 22.59 16.23
C ALA A 62 -5.93 23.33 15.49
N ILE A 63 -6.94 22.60 15.03
CA ILE A 63 -8.13 23.14 14.35
C ILE A 63 -9.40 23.07 15.21
N GLY A 64 -9.27 22.86 16.53
CA GLY A 64 -10.38 22.87 17.48
C GLY A 64 -11.23 21.59 17.51
N LEU A 65 -10.70 20.47 16.99
CA LEU A 65 -11.34 19.16 17.06
C LEU A 65 -10.49 18.18 17.90
N GLU A 66 -11.10 17.13 18.42
CA GLU A 66 -10.39 16.09 19.15
C GLU A 66 -10.65 14.72 18.53
N LEU A 67 -9.58 13.96 18.22
CA LEU A 67 -9.67 12.58 17.75
C LEU A 67 -9.88 11.64 18.94
N LYS A 68 -10.98 10.91 18.95
CA LYS A 68 -11.19 9.79 19.87
C LYS A 68 -10.67 8.51 19.22
N ILE A 69 -9.77 7.82 19.91
CA ILE A 69 -9.09 6.61 19.43
C ILE A 69 -9.68 5.41 20.15
N PHE A 70 -10.16 4.42 19.39
CA PHE A 70 -10.75 3.19 19.89
C PHE A 70 -9.90 1.97 19.50
N TYR A 71 -10.02 0.92 20.31
CA TYR A 71 -9.45 -0.40 20.04
C TYR A 71 -10.55 -1.46 20.22
N GLY A 72 -10.87 -2.19 19.17
CA GLY A 72 -11.94 -3.20 19.21
C GLY A 72 -12.58 -3.44 17.84
N GLU A 73 -13.70 -4.12 17.83
CA GLU A 73 -14.49 -4.36 16.62
C GLU A 73 -15.27 -3.10 16.21
N PRO A 74 -15.10 -2.62 14.97
CA PRO A 74 -15.73 -1.37 14.53
C PRO A 74 -17.25 -1.36 14.64
N ILE A 75 -17.91 -2.49 14.35
CA ILE A 75 -19.36 -2.60 14.39
C ILE A 75 -19.86 -2.40 15.82
N ALA A 76 -19.28 -3.13 16.79
CA ALA A 76 -19.65 -3.01 18.20
C ALA A 76 -19.41 -1.59 18.75
N ILE A 77 -18.28 -0.98 18.35
CA ILE A 77 -17.92 0.39 18.75
C ILE A 77 -18.96 1.39 18.23
N ILE A 78 -19.26 1.35 16.92
CA ILE A 78 -20.18 2.30 16.28
C ILE A 78 -21.59 2.09 16.80
N GLN A 79 -22.04 0.83 17.00
CA GLN A 79 -23.34 0.54 17.59
C GLN A 79 -23.46 1.17 18.98
N LYS A 80 -22.44 1.02 19.80
CA LYS A 80 -22.46 1.57 21.16
C LYS A 80 -22.40 3.09 21.19
N LEU A 81 -21.61 3.72 20.31
CA LEU A 81 -21.62 5.17 20.13
C LEU A 81 -23.00 5.67 19.70
N GLN A 82 -23.67 4.95 18.80
CA GLN A 82 -25.05 5.27 18.38
C GLN A 82 -26.05 5.17 19.52
N GLU A 83 -25.99 4.09 20.31
CA GLU A 83 -26.88 3.88 21.47
C GLU A 83 -26.76 4.99 22.54
N LEU A 84 -25.53 5.47 22.77
CA LEU A 84 -25.26 6.42 23.83
C LEU A 84 -25.52 7.88 23.44
N HIS A 85 -25.19 8.24 22.20
CA HIS A 85 -25.09 9.64 21.80
C HIS A 85 -26.01 10.02 20.63
N GLY A 86 -26.54 9.05 19.87
CA GLY A 86 -27.46 9.29 18.77
C GLY A 86 -26.84 10.14 17.65
N PHE A 87 -26.21 9.49 16.67
CA PHE A 87 -25.65 10.14 15.48
C PHE A 87 -26.60 9.99 14.29
N ASP A 88 -26.58 10.95 13.36
CA ASP A 88 -27.37 10.92 12.13
C ASP A 88 -26.68 10.12 11.04
N GLU A 89 -25.34 10.22 10.96
CA GLU A 89 -24.57 9.47 9.94
C GLU A 89 -23.13 9.23 10.39
N VAL A 90 -22.50 8.19 9.78
CA VAL A 90 -21.07 7.99 9.79
C VAL A 90 -20.51 8.37 8.42
N VAL A 91 -19.45 9.17 8.42
CA VAL A 91 -18.75 9.64 7.21
C VAL A 91 -17.37 9.02 7.19
N ALA A 92 -17.02 8.33 6.11
CA ALA A 92 -15.70 7.71 5.97
C ALA A 92 -15.26 7.59 4.51
N SER A 93 -13.95 7.51 4.29
CA SER A 93 -13.36 7.15 3.00
C SER A 93 -13.68 5.69 2.65
N GLY A 94 -14.24 5.44 1.47
CA GLY A 94 -14.54 4.10 0.97
C GLY A 94 -13.28 3.27 0.68
N ASP A 95 -13.42 1.95 0.74
CA ASP A 95 -12.38 1.00 0.37
C ASP A 95 -12.94 -0.10 -0.54
N TYR A 96 -12.08 -0.73 -1.34
CA TYR A 96 -12.49 -1.75 -2.33
C TYR A 96 -12.20 -3.18 -1.86
N GLU A 97 -11.52 -3.35 -0.74
CA GLU A 97 -11.22 -4.66 -0.16
C GLU A 97 -12.47 -5.35 0.39
N ALA A 98 -12.57 -6.68 0.23
CA ALA A 98 -13.77 -7.46 0.60
C ALA A 98 -14.16 -7.26 2.08
N TYR A 99 -13.20 -7.32 3.01
CA TYR A 99 -13.45 -7.09 4.42
C TYR A 99 -14.03 -5.69 4.69
N SER A 100 -13.43 -4.65 4.10
CA SER A 100 -13.89 -3.28 4.29
C SER A 100 -15.31 -3.07 3.76
N LYS A 101 -15.64 -3.65 2.60
CA LYS A 101 -17.00 -3.60 2.02
C LYS A 101 -18.01 -4.28 2.93
N GLN A 102 -17.68 -5.46 3.47
CA GLN A 102 -18.58 -6.20 4.37
C GLN A 102 -18.81 -5.43 5.67
N ARG A 103 -17.73 -4.98 6.33
CA ARG A 103 -17.79 -4.17 7.54
C ARG A 103 -18.62 -2.91 7.35
N ASP A 104 -18.38 -2.15 6.28
CA ASP A 104 -19.08 -0.91 6.00
C ASP A 104 -20.58 -1.16 5.71
N LYS A 105 -20.90 -2.29 5.06
CA LYS A 105 -22.30 -2.73 4.89
C LYS A 105 -22.98 -3.01 6.23
N GLU A 106 -22.30 -3.69 7.16
CA GLU A 106 -22.85 -3.97 8.49
C GLU A 106 -23.05 -2.68 9.29
N VAL A 107 -22.10 -1.75 9.25
CA VAL A 107 -22.26 -0.41 9.86
C VAL A 107 -23.45 0.34 9.24
N SER A 108 -23.72 0.19 7.94
CA SER A 108 -24.84 0.84 7.27
C SER A 108 -26.23 0.37 7.74
N HIS A 109 -26.29 -0.77 8.42
CA HIS A 109 -27.54 -1.23 9.07
C HIS A 109 -27.78 -0.58 10.45
N ILE A 110 -26.75 0.01 11.06
CA ILE A 110 -26.82 0.68 12.36
C ILE A 110 -27.07 2.18 12.16
N LEU A 111 -26.37 2.80 11.20
CA LEU A 111 -26.33 4.22 10.99
C LEU A 111 -26.12 4.53 9.50
N HIS A 112 -26.74 5.61 9.00
CA HIS A 112 -26.52 6.01 7.60
C HIS A 112 -25.02 6.15 7.31
N PHE A 113 -24.51 5.44 6.30
CA PHE A 113 -23.10 5.45 5.94
C PHE A 113 -22.87 6.30 4.68
N ARG A 114 -22.14 7.38 4.84
CA ARG A 114 -21.73 8.26 3.73
C ARG A 114 -20.34 7.94 3.26
N TYR A 115 -20.25 7.34 2.07
CA TYR A 115 -18.99 7.02 1.42
C TYR A 115 -18.37 8.21 0.72
N LEU A 116 -17.08 8.46 0.97
CA LEU A 116 -16.28 9.46 0.28
C LEU A 116 -15.17 8.79 -0.54
N GLN A 117 -14.73 9.48 -1.60
CA GLN A 117 -13.64 8.99 -2.44
C GLN A 117 -12.36 9.77 -2.12
N GLU A 118 -11.49 9.19 -1.30
CA GLU A 118 -10.25 9.82 -0.85
C GLU A 118 -8.99 9.05 -1.27
N THR A 119 -9.09 7.72 -1.39
CA THR A 119 -7.94 6.81 -1.58
C THR A 119 -7.43 6.80 -3.01
N TYR A 120 -8.31 6.99 -4.00
CA TYR A 120 -8.03 6.88 -5.44
C TYR A 120 -8.48 8.14 -6.19
N ILE A 121 -7.97 8.34 -7.41
CA ILE A 121 -8.34 9.48 -8.25
C ILE A 121 -9.80 9.37 -8.69
N PHE A 122 -10.21 8.18 -9.13
CA PHE A 122 -11.52 7.91 -9.69
C PHE A 122 -12.39 7.05 -8.77
N LYS A 123 -13.69 7.30 -8.76
CA LYS A 123 -14.65 6.33 -8.24
C LYS A 123 -14.68 5.10 -9.14
N HIS A 124 -15.07 3.97 -8.60
CA HIS A 124 -15.11 2.69 -9.32
C HIS A 124 -15.96 2.70 -10.60
N ASN A 125 -16.92 3.62 -10.72
CA ASN A 125 -17.84 3.77 -11.85
C ASN A 125 -17.53 4.96 -12.78
N GLU A 126 -16.43 5.68 -12.57
CA GLU A 126 -16.11 6.86 -13.41
C GLU A 126 -15.33 6.49 -14.68
N VAL A 127 -14.52 5.43 -14.65
CA VAL A 127 -13.70 5.02 -15.79
C VAL A 127 -14.17 3.65 -16.29
N LEU A 128 -15.31 3.67 -16.98
CA LEU A 128 -15.93 2.49 -17.57
C LEU A 128 -16.03 2.64 -19.09
N LYS A 129 -16.25 1.51 -19.80
CA LYS A 129 -16.60 1.48 -21.21
C LYS A 129 -18.01 2.06 -21.41
N GLU A 130 -18.40 2.27 -22.68
CA GLU A 130 -19.72 2.77 -23.02
C GLU A 130 -20.86 1.84 -22.60
N ASP A 131 -20.61 0.55 -22.58
CA ASP A 131 -21.56 -0.48 -22.10
C ASP A 131 -21.62 -0.61 -20.56
N GLY A 132 -20.90 0.24 -19.83
CA GLY A 132 -20.81 0.19 -18.36
C GLY A 132 -19.87 -0.89 -17.81
N SER A 133 -19.22 -1.70 -18.65
CA SER A 133 -18.28 -2.71 -18.21
C SER A 133 -16.90 -2.12 -17.91
N PRO A 134 -16.10 -2.75 -17.00
CA PRO A 134 -14.75 -2.28 -16.70
C PRO A 134 -13.78 -2.55 -17.85
N TYR A 135 -12.69 -1.79 -17.87
CA TYR A 135 -11.56 -2.08 -18.75
C TYR A 135 -10.71 -3.19 -18.13
N TYR A 136 -10.28 -4.14 -18.97
CA TYR A 136 -9.39 -5.24 -18.59
C TYR A 136 -7.96 -5.07 -19.07
N VAL A 137 -7.66 -4.02 -19.84
CA VAL A 137 -6.35 -3.68 -20.39
C VAL A 137 -6.01 -2.24 -20.00
N PHE A 138 -4.79 -2.03 -19.50
CA PHE A 138 -4.40 -0.73 -18.96
C PHE A 138 -4.40 0.40 -20.00
N THR A 139 -3.92 0.17 -21.21
CA THR A 139 -3.79 1.26 -22.21
C THR A 139 -5.12 1.91 -22.56
N PRO A 140 -6.22 1.18 -22.88
CA PRO A 140 -7.52 1.82 -23.12
C PRO A 140 -8.11 2.44 -21.84
N TYR A 141 -7.92 1.83 -20.65
CA TYR A 141 -8.29 2.43 -19.37
C TYR A 141 -7.61 3.80 -19.19
N TYR A 142 -6.29 3.86 -19.38
CA TYR A 142 -5.51 5.07 -19.23
C TYR A 142 -5.99 6.21 -20.15
N LYS A 143 -6.26 5.90 -21.42
CA LYS A 143 -6.81 6.89 -22.37
C LYS A 143 -8.16 7.44 -21.93
N LYS A 144 -9.04 6.59 -21.41
CA LYS A 144 -10.34 7.03 -20.87
C LYS A 144 -10.15 7.83 -19.58
N ALA A 145 -9.28 7.35 -18.68
CA ALA A 145 -8.96 8.00 -17.40
C ALA A 145 -8.43 9.43 -17.60
N LEU A 146 -7.56 9.68 -18.58
CA LEU A 146 -7.08 11.03 -18.89
C LEU A 146 -8.23 11.95 -19.29
N ARG A 147 -9.14 11.50 -20.16
CA ARG A 147 -10.32 12.30 -20.57
C ARG A 147 -11.24 12.60 -19.38
N VAL A 148 -11.42 11.64 -18.47
CA VAL A 148 -12.21 11.88 -17.25
C VAL A 148 -11.51 12.87 -16.34
N LEU A 149 -10.17 12.76 -16.21
CA LEU A 149 -9.36 13.64 -15.37
C LEU A 149 -9.38 15.10 -15.84
N GLU A 150 -9.41 15.36 -17.17
CA GLU A 150 -9.52 16.70 -17.75
C GLU A 150 -10.76 17.46 -17.28
N HIS A 151 -11.85 16.74 -16.96
CA HIS A 151 -13.12 17.31 -16.51
C HIS A 151 -13.41 17.09 -15.03
N LYS A 152 -12.48 16.43 -14.33
CA LYS A 152 -12.66 16.10 -12.90
C LYS A 152 -12.26 17.28 -12.02
N ASP A 153 -13.15 17.66 -11.12
CA ASP A 153 -12.80 18.60 -10.07
C ASP A 153 -11.81 17.96 -9.09
N ILE A 154 -10.58 18.45 -9.11
CA ILE A 154 -9.52 18.10 -8.18
C ILE A 154 -9.14 19.28 -7.29
N SER A 155 -10.00 20.32 -7.20
CA SER A 155 -9.77 21.46 -6.31
C SER A 155 -9.63 21.03 -4.86
N GLN A 156 -8.96 21.86 -4.08
CA GLN A 156 -8.77 21.61 -2.67
C GLN A 156 -10.12 21.58 -1.95
N VAL A 157 -10.35 20.53 -1.18
CA VAL A 157 -11.53 20.40 -0.33
C VAL A 157 -11.45 21.44 0.80
N LYS A 158 -12.49 22.27 0.92
CA LYS A 158 -12.62 23.21 2.03
C LYS A 158 -13.18 22.48 3.24
N ARG A 159 -12.65 22.82 4.39
CA ARG A 159 -13.18 22.35 5.67
C ARG A 159 -14.53 23.02 5.93
N GLY A 160 -15.49 22.26 6.49
CA GLY A 160 -16.77 22.76 6.96
C GLY A 160 -16.67 23.48 8.30
N GLU A 161 -17.76 24.15 8.67
CA GLU A 161 -17.93 24.75 9.99
C GLU A 161 -18.37 23.69 10.99
N GLN A 162 -17.43 23.23 11.80
CA GLN A 162 -17.59 22.07 12.67
C GLN A 162 -17.56 22.46 14.13
N LYS A 163 -18.46 21.86 14.91
CA LYS A 163 -18.49 21.93 16.37
C LYS A 163 -18.19 20.54 16.92
N LEU A 164 -17.19 20.45 17.79
CA LEU A 164 -16.85 19.19 18.46
C LEU A 164 -17.98 18.75 19.38
N ILE A 165 -18.36 17.49 19.30
CA ILE A 165 -19.19 16.82 20.29
C ILE A 165 -18.27 16.47 21.46
N ASP A 166 -18.35 17.28 22.51
CA ASP A 166 -17.56 17.12 23.73
C ASP A 166 -18.43 16.45 24.80
N GLU A 167 -18.59 15.17 24.70
CA GLU A 167 -19.33 14.35 25.66
C GLU A 167 -18.37 13.36 26.34
N GLU A 168 -18.65 13.05 27.59
CA GLU A 168 -17.90 12.04 28.34
C GLU A 168 -18.35 10.64 27.88
N PHE A 169 -17.37 9.83 27.55
CA PHE A 169 -17.58 8.46 27.08
C PHE A 169 -17.31 7.47 28.22
N GLU A 170 -17.94 7.69 29.41
CA GLU A 170 -17.77 6.81 30.57
C GLU A 170 -18.62 5.53 30.47
N GLY A 171 -18.08 4.42 30.95
CA GLY A 171 -18.86 3.21 31.21
C GLY A 171 -18.85 2.14 30.13
N LEU A 172 -18.07 2.24 29.05
CA LEU A 172 -18.06 1.27 27.96
C LEU A 172 -16.88 0.30 27.99
N TYR A 173 -17.17 -0.97 27.71
CA TYR A 173 -16.16 -2.01 27.48
C TYR A 173 -15.20 -1.65 26.34
N VAL A 174 -15.73 -0.95 25.35
CA VAL A 174 -15.03 -0.21 24.30
C VAL A 174 -14.11 0.87 24.89
N LEU A 175 -14.41 1.36 26.07
CA LEU A 175 -13.76 2.41 26.82
C LEU A 175 -12.54 1.98 27.64
N GLN A 176 -12.16 0.71 27.69
CA GLN A 176 -10.76 0.42 28.04
C GLN A 176 -9.82 1.16 27.07
N ALA A 177 -10.19 1.29 25.81
CA ALA A 177 -9.44 2.09 24.85
C ALA A 177 -9.53 3.61 25.13
N LEU A 178 -10.64 4.13 25.67
CA LEU A 178 -10.74 5.54 26.09
C LEU A 178 -10.03 5.81 27.43
N ARG A 179 -9.94 4.87 28.33
CA ARG A 179 -9.01 4.95 29.48
C ARG A 179 -7.58 5.05 29.00
N PHE A 180 -7.20 4.34 27.94
CA PHE A 180 -5.89 4.48 27.30
C PHE A 180 -5.66 5.85 26.68
N ALA A 181 -6.68 6.55 26.22
CA ALA A 181 -6.54 7.91 25.69
C ALA A 181 -6.28 8.98 26.79
N LYS A 182 -6.59 8.68 28.06
CA LYS A 182 -6.20 9.50 29.24
C LYS A 182 -4.86 9.11 29.84
N LEU A 183 -4.41 7.87 29.65
CA LEU A 183 -3.05 7.38 29.92
C LEU A 183 -2.27 7.45 28.62
N ALA A 184 -0.95 7.62 28.68
CA ALA A 184 -0.09 7.57 27.49
C ALA A 184 -0.39 6.27 26.71
N PHE A 185 -1.16 6.38 25.62
CA PHE A 185 -1.54 5.25 24.77
C PHE A 185 -0.29 4.81 24.00
N THR A 186 0.10 3.55 24.13
CA THR A 186 1.32 3.00 23.55
C THR A 186 1.01 1.81 22.64
N LEU A 187 1.96 1.43 21.80
CA LEU A 187 1.85 0.25 20.94
C LEU A 187 1.68 -1.05 21.72
N GLU A 188 2.31 -1.15 22.90
CA GLU A 188 2.17 -2.34 23.77
C GLU A 188 0.71 -2.51 24.24
N ASN A 189 -0.04 -1.43 24.41
CA ASN A 189 -1.47 -1.52 24.74
C ASN A 189 -2.30 -2.15 23.60
N LEU A 190 -1.81 -2.11 22.35
CA LEU A 190 -2.39 -2.81 21.21
C LEU A 190 -1.85 -4.25 21.05
N GLY A 191 -0.87 -4.68 21.86
CA GLY A 191 -0.18 -5.95 21.72
C GLY A 191 0.96 -5.95 20.70
N PHE A 192 1.47 -4.76 20.32
CA PHE A 192 2.54 -4.60 19.31
C PHE A 192 3.80 -3.99 19.93
N GLN A 193 4.92 -4.24 19.24
CA GLN A 193 6.22 -3.68 19.58
C GLN A 193 6.55 -2.52 18.63
N GLU A 194 7.26 -1.53 19.14
CA GLU A 194 7.78 -0.45 18.31
C GLU A 194 8.82 -0.98 17.33
N THR A 195 8.72 -0.57 16.07
CA THR A 195 9.67 -0.92 15.02
C THR A 195 10.45 0.30 14.59
N ASN A 196 11.74 0.12 14.33
CA ASN A 196 12.60 1.20 13.83
C ASN A 196 12.22 1.56 12.38
N LEU A 197 11.43 2.63 12.22
CA LEU A 197 11.07 3.19 10.92
C LEU A 197 11.88 4.45 10.64
N THR A 198 12.50 4.51 9.47
CA THR A 198 13.08 5.76 8.99
C THR A 198 12.00 6.55 8.26
N ILE A 199 11.35 7.48 8.96
CA ILE A 199 10.31 8.33 8.38
C ILE A 199 10.97 9.61 7.87
N ILE A 200 10.91 9.81 6.54
CA ILE A 200 11.33 11.06 5.90
C ILE A 200 10.10 11.97 5.85
N PRO A 201 10.21 13.24 6.30
CA PRO A 201 9.11 14.20 6.22
C PRO A 201 8.50 14.30 4.81
N LEU A 202 7.17 14.40 4.75
CA LEU A 202 6.41 14.41 3.50
C LEU A 202 6.85 15.54 2.57
N GLU A 203 7.10 16.73 3.11
CA GLU A 203 7.52 17.92 2.36
C GLU A 203 8.85 17.68 1.66
N ILE A 204 9.79 16.99 2.33
CA ILE A 204 11.11 16.63 1.73
C ILE A 204 10.88 15.65 0.56
N LYS A 205 9.98 14.67 0.72
CA LYS A 205 9.66 13.71 -0.35
C LYS A 205 9.00 14.40 -1.56
N LEU A 206 8.08 15.34 -1.33
CA LEU A 206 7.41 16.10 -2.38
C LEU A 206 8.38 16.99 -3.16
N GLU A 207 9.24 17.72 -2.47
CA GLU A 207 10.27 18.55 -3.11
C GLU A 207 11.29 17.70 -3.89
N ALA A 208 11.67 16.54 -3.35
CA ALA A 208 12.53 15.61 -4.06
C ALA A 208 11.82 15.04 -5.32
N LEU A 209 10.52 14.70 -5.24
CA LEU A 209 9.76 14.25 -6.39
C LEU A 209 9.73 15.30 -7.50
N LYS A 210 9.42 16.56 -7.18
CA LYS A 210 9.38 17.66 -8.18
C LYS A 210 10.69 17.74 -8.99
N LYS A 211 11.83 17.59 -8.32
CA LYS A 211 13.15 17.56 -8.99
C LYS A 211 13.35 16.30 -9.85
N LYS A 212 12.89 15.14 -9.36
CA LYS A 212 13.04 13.85 -10.06
C LYS A 212 12.17 13.73 -11.30
N LEU A 213 11.05 14.48 -11.41
CA LEU A 213 10.16 14.40 -12.55
C LEU A 213 10.87 14.66 -13.88
N GLN A 214 11.91 15.49 -13.89
CA GLN A 214 12.67 15.80 -15.10
C GLN A 214 13.20 14.55 -15.81
N ASN A 215 13.70 13.57 -15.05
CA ASN A 215 14.31 12.35 -15.57
C ASN A 215 13.56 11.08 -15.16
N TYR A 216 12.39 11.22 -14.53
CA TYR A 216 11.68 10.10 -13.92
C TYR A 216 11.44 8.93 -14.87
N ALA A 217 11.04 9.19 -16.11
CA ALA A 217 10.75 8.15 -17.11
C ALA A 217 11.99 7.30 -17.45
N GLN A 218 13.17 7.91 -17.47
CA GLN A 218 14.43 7.28 -17.84
C GLN A 218 15.09 6.59 -16.64
N GLU A 219 15.00 7.19 -15.44
CA GLU A 219 15.81 6.81 -14.28
C GLU A 219 15.08 5.90 -13.29
N ARG A 220 13.74 5.93 -13.26
CA ARG A 220 12.94 5.23 -12.24
C ARG A 220 13.18 3.73 -12.12
N ASP A 221 13.72 3.10 -13.13
CA ASP A 221 13.97 1.65 -13.17
C ASP A 221 15.39 1.27 -12.67
N PHE A 222 16.31 2.23 -12.58
CA PHE A 222 17.67 1.99 -12.10
C PHE A 222 17.74 1.91 -10.59
N LEU A 223 18.46 0.92 -10.07
CA LEU A 223 18.46 0.55 -8.65
C LEU A 223 19.52 1.31 -7.84
N ASP A 224 20.54 1.83 -8.50
CA ASP A 224 21.62 2.64 -7.92
C ASP A 224 21.25 4.12 -7.82
N ILE A 225 20.16 4.54 -8.48
CA ILE A 225 19.65 5.91 -8.49
C ILE A 225 18.40 6.02 -7.62
N ASN A 226 18.35 6.98 -6.72
CA ASN A 226 17.12 7.28 -5.96
C ASN A 226 16.14 8.10 -6.81
N ALA A 227 15.60 7.51 -7.88
CA ALA A 227 14.73 8.19 -8.84
C ALA A 227 13.23 8.00 -8.56
N THR A 228 12.84 7.09 -7.66
CA THR A 228 11.43 6.88 -7.28
C THR A 228 10.92 7.93 -6.31
N SER A 229 9.59 8.08 -6.22
CA SER A 229 8.96 9.09 -5.35
C SER A 229 9.08 8.79 -3.87
N ASN A 230 9.13 7.52 -3.50
CA ASN A 230 9.03 7.01 -2.11
C ASN A 230 7.76 7.48 -1.37
N LEU A 231 6.65 7.70 -2.10
CA LEU A 231 5.36 8.18 -1.58
C LEU A 231 4.30 7.06 -1.44
N SER A 232 4.67 5.81 -1.69
CA SER A 232 3.70 4.69 -1.67
C SER A 232 3.05 4.49 -0.31
N THR A 233 3.79 4.65 0.77
CA THR A 233 3.30 4.52 2.15
C THR A 233 2.33 5.65 2.50
N GLU A 234 2.69 6.91 2.19
CA GLU A 234 1.84 8.07 2.46
C GLU A 234 0.52 8.02 1.67
N LEU A 235 0.59 7.55 0.41
CA LEU A 235 -0.61 7.33 -0.41
C LEU A 235 -1.44 6.13 0.08
N ARG A 236 -0.80 5.09 0.62
CA ARG A 236 -1.49 3.91 1.17
C ARG A 236 -2.32 4.28 2.40
N PHE A 237 -1.76 5.05 3.32
CA PHE A 237 -2.42 5.43 4.57
C PHE A 237 -3.10 6.81 4.52
N GLY A 238 -3.05 7.47 3.37
CA GLY A 238 -3.71 8.75 3.12
C GLY A 238 -3.17 9.92 3.93
N VAL A 239 -1.91 9.83 4.38
CA VAL A 239 -1.14 10.97 4.90
C VAL A 239 -0.96 12.03 3.81
N LEU A 240 -0.88 11.57 2.56
CA LEU A 240 -0.92 12.38 1.35
C LEU A 240 -2.17 12.06 0.54
N GLY A 241 -2.99 13.05 0.23
CA GLY A 241 -4.12 12.93 -0.67
C GLY A 241 -3.68 12.79 -2.13
N VAL A 242 -4.25 11.82 -2.87
CA VAL A 242 -3.89 11.63 -4.29
C VAL A 242 -4.28 12.83 -5.14
N ARG A 243 -5.39 13.52 -4.83
CA ARG A 243 -5.81 14.76 -5.53
C ARG A 243 -4.85 15.92 -5.23
N GLU A 244 -4.41 16.04 -3.99
CA GLU A 244 -3.40 17.01 -3.59
C GLU A 244 -2.10 16.78 -4.37
N LEU A 245 -1.61 15.54 -4.41
CA LEU A 245 -0.42 15.19 -5.18
C LEU A 245 -0.59 15.54 -6.67
N LEU A 246 -1.74 15.24 -7.27
CA LEU A 246 -2.01 15.61 -8.66
C LEU A 246 -1.95 17.12 -8.89
N ARG A 247 -2.54 17.95 -8.01
CA ARG A 247 -2.45 19.42 -8.13
C ARG A 247 -1.00 19.93 -8.08
N GLU A 248 -0.21 19.34 -7.19
CA GLU A 248 1.19 19.72 -7.00
C GLU A 248 2.08 19.42 -8.22
N ILE A 249 1.73 18.37 -8.99
CA ILE A 249 2.63 17.88 -10.05
C ILE A 249 2.09 18.01 -11.48
N SER A 250 0.76 18.06 -11.70
CA SER A 250 0.18 17.94 -13.06
C SER A 250 0.64 19.04 -14.03
N ASN A 251 0.94 20.22 -13.51
CA ASN A 251 1.42 21.35 -14.31
C ASN A 251 2.95 21.41 -14.44
N LEU A 252 3.67 20.46 -13.82
CA LEU A 252 5.12 20.42 -13.92
C LEU A 252 5.56 19.71 -15.19
N PRO A 253 6.65 20.17 -15.84
CA PRO A 253 7.22 19.48 -17.00
C PRO A 253 7.53 18.01 -16.67
N ASN A 254 7.31 17.12 -17.62
CA ASN A 254 7.60 15.68 -17.53
C ASN A 254 6.88 14.93 -16.38
N SER A 255 5.74 15.45 -15.89
CA SER A 255 4.95 14.80 -14.83
C SER A 255 4.12 13.61 -15.34
N GLU A 256 3.78 13.57 -16.65
CA GLU A 256 2.91 12.53 -17.25
C GLU A 256 3.35 11.08 -16.89
N PRO A 257 4.62 10.69 -16.99
CA PRO A 257 5.05 9.34 -16.65
C PRO A 257 4.78 8.96 -15.17
N PHE A 258 4.78 9.94 -14.27
CA PHE A 258 4.45 9.71 -12.86
C PHE A 258 2.92 9.69 -12.65
N VAL A 259 2.15 10.61 -13.25
CA VAL A 259 0.68 10.60 -13.24
C VAL A 259 0.15 9.28 -13.79
N ARG A 260 0.79 8.73 -14.82
CA ARG A 260 0.49 7.40 -15.36
C ARG A 260 0.61 6.29 -14.29
N GLN A 261 1.57 6.37 -13.34
CA GLN A 261 1.66 5.40 -12.25
C GLN A 261 0.52 5.54 -11.23
N LEU A 262 0.08 6.77 -10.95
CA LEU A 262 -1.09 7.00 -10.10
C LEU A 262 -2.35 6.42 -10.74
N ILE A 263 -2.56 6.64 -12.04
CA ILE A 263 -3.69 6.05 -12.79
C ILE A 263 -3.57 4.52 -12.87
N PHE A 264 -2.34 3.97 -12.89
CA PHE A 264 -2.14 2.52 -12.87
C PHE A 264 -2.59 1.90 -11.53
N ARG A 265 -2.36 2.59 -10.42
CA ARG A 265 -2.86 2.20 -9.09
C ARG A 265 -4.40 2.17 -9.07
N ASP A 266 -5.06 3.18 -9.66
CA ASP A 266 -6.51 3.23 -9.82
C ASP A 266 -7.05 2.09 -10.70
N PHE A 267 -6.36 1.75 -11.78
CA PHE A 267 -6.73 0.63 -12.64
C PHE A 267 -6.78 -0.69 -11.86
N TYR A 268 -5.77 -0.98 -11.05
CA TYR A 268 -5.75 -2.18 -10.24
C TYR A 268 -6.86 -2.18 -9.17
N ALA A 269 -7.11 -1.04 -8.54
CA ALA A 269 -8.22 -0.89 -7.60
C ALA A 269 -9.58 -1.12 -8.29
N SER A 270 -9.78 -0.58 -9.48
CA SER A 270 -10.97 -0.81 -10.31
C SER A 270 -11.15 -2.29 -10.66
N LEU A 271 -10.06 -2.98 -11.04
CA LEU A 271 -10.12 -4.41 -11.33
C LEU A 271 -10.52 -5.23 -10.10
N LEU A 272 -9.92 -4.96 -8.94
CA LEU A 272 -10.29 -5.67 -7.70
C LEU A 272 -11.74 -5.41 -7.30
N PHE A 273 -12.24 -4.18 -7.51
CA PHE A 273 -13.62 -3.83 -7.22
C PHE A 273 -14.62 -4.64 -8.06
N HIS A 274 -14.38 -4.72 -9.38
CA HIS A 274 -15.28 -5.36 -10.34
C HIS A 274 -15.11 -6.88 -10.42
N LEU A 275 -13.96 -7.40 -10.01
CA LEU A 275 -13.58 -8.81 -10.07
C LEU A 275 -13.03 -9.27 -8.71
N PRO A 276 -13.81 -9.25 -7.62
CA PRO A 276 -13.31 -9.55 -6.29
C PRO A 276 -12.71 -10.96 -6.15
N GLN A 277 -13.14 -11.91 -6.97
CA GLN A 277 -12.60 -13.29 -6.97
C GLN A 277 -11.12 -13.36 -7.37
N ILE A 278 -10.59 -12.36 -8.07
CA ILE A 278 -9.17 -12.34 -8.44
C ILE A 278 -8.22 -12.25 -7.23
N GLU A 279 -8.74 -11.90 -6.06
CA GLU A 279 -7.97 -11.91 -4.81
C GLU A 279 -7.46 -13.32 -4.49
N PHE A 280 -8.21 -14.35 -4.86
CA PHE A 280 -7.94 -15.73 -4.45
C PHE A 280 -7.66 -16.67 -5.62
N GLU A 281 -8.18 -16.34 -6.82
CA GLU A 281 -8.19 -17.23 -7.98
C GLU A 281 -7.42 -16.64 -9.15
N ASN A 282 -6.89 -17.54 -9.98
CA ASN A 282 -6.32 -17.16 -11.27
C ASN A 282 -7.45 -16.67 -12.19
N TYR A 283 -7.29 -15.48 -12.77
CA TYR A 283 -8.25 -14.96 -13.73
C TYR A 283 -8.17 -15.65 -15.10
N LYS A 284 -6.94 -15.84 -15.59
CA LYS A 284 -6.69 -16.58 -16.83
C LYS A 284 -6.00 -17.90 -16.51
N TYR A 285 -5.54 -18.67 -17.16
CA TYR A 285 -4.72 -19.89 -17.07
C TYR A 285 -4.69 -20.55 -15.69
N LYS A 286 -5.02 -21.82 -15.63
CA LYS A 286 -5.03 -22.63 -14.39
C LYS A 286 -3.63 -23.13 -14.04
N PHE A 287 -2.67 -22.21 -13.88
CA PHE A 287 -1.33 -22.55 -13.40
C PHE A 287 -1.26 -22.29 -11.90
N ASN A 288 -1.22 -23.36 -11.10
CA ASN A 288 -1.27 -23.25 -9.64
C ASN A 288 0.10 -23.30 -8.95
N GLY A 289 1.18 -23.48 -9.72
CA GLY A 289 2.53 -23.70 -9.18
C GLY A 289 2.68 -25.05 -8.48
N ILE A 290 3.88 -25.32 -8.00
CA ILE A 290 4.26 -26.51 -7.25
C ILE A 290 4.48 -26.10 -5.80
N LYS A 291 3.84 -26.79 -4.85
CA LYS A 291 4.03 -26.53 -3.42
C LYS A 291 5.30 -27.20 -2.95
N ASP A 292 6.41 -26.47 -2.98
CA ASP A 292 7.73 -26.89 -2.53
C ASP A 292 8.17 -26.01 -1.35
N GLU A 293 7.96 -26.52 -0.14
CA GLU A 293 8.27 -25.81 1.10
C GLU A 293 9.77 -25.51 1.26
N ALA A 294 10.64 -26.39 0.76
CA ALA A 294 12.09 -26.18 0.86
C ALA A 294 12.55 -25.00 0.02
N LYS A 295 12.06 -24.91 -1.23
CA LYS A 295 12.32 -23.76 -2.11
C LYS A 295 11.71 -22.47 -1.52
N TYR A 296 10.50 -22.56 -0.96
CA TYR A 296 9.85 -21.42 -0.34
C TYR A 296 10.65 -20.90 0.85
N GLN A 297 11.14 -21.79 1.70
CA GLN A 297 11.96 -21.42 2.86
C GLN A 297 13.26 -20.72 2.44
N LEU A 298 13.98 -21.26 1.44
CA LEU A 298 15.17 -20.62 0.90
C LEU A 298 14.89 -19.22 0.33
N PHE A 299 13.75 -19.05 -0.31
CA PHE A 299 13.30 -17.74 -0.78
C PHE A 299 13.05 -16.78 0.40
N CYS A 300 12.28 -17.20 1.40
CA CYS A 300 11.96 -16.38 2.59
C CYS A 300 13.21 -15.96 3.36
N GLU A 301 14.25 -16.83 3.39
CA GLU A 301 15.53 -16.55 4.04
C GLU A 301 16.51 -15.74 3.17
N ALA A 302 16.11 -15.35 1.94
CA ALA A 302 16.99 -14.69 0.98
C ALA A 302 18.30 -15.47 0.73
N LYS A 303 18.14 -16.77 0.52
CA LYS A 303 19.22 -17.74 0.29
C LYS A 303 19.04 -18.49 -1.02
N THR A 304 18.47 -17.84 -2.03
CA THR A 304 18.27 -18.46 -3.36
C THR A 304 19.57 -18.66 -4.12
N GLY A 305 20.62 -17.91 -3.78
CA GLY A 305 21.87 -17.85 -4.55
C GLY A 305 21.78 -16.97 -5.80
N VAL A 306 20.66 -16.27 -5.99
CA VAL A 306 20.43 -15.32 -7.10
C VAL A 306 20.53 -13.90 -6.57
N PRO A 307 21.63 -13.16 -6.82
CA PRO A 307 21.98 -11.94 -6.10
C PRO A 307 20.91 -10.86 -6.05
N ILE A 308 20.25 -10.56 -7.17
CA ILE A 308 19.21 -9.51 -7.22
C ILE A 308 17.93 -9.93 -6.50
N VAL A 309 17.61 -11.22 -6.48
CA VAL A 309 16.45 -11.78 -5.77
C VAL A 309 16.69 -11.71 -4.27
N ASP A 310 17.86 -12.22 -3.83
CA ASP A 310 18.23 -12.20 -2.40
C ASP A 310 18.38 -10.77 -1.89
N ALA A 311 18.94 -9.86 -2.69
CA ALA A 311 19.01 -8.43 -2.37
C ALA A 311 17.60 -7.82 -2.18
N GLY A 312 16.66 -8.15 -3.07
CA GLY A 312 15.29 -7.69 -2.97
C GLY A 312 14.56 -8.20 -1.73
N VAL A 313 14.67 -9.48 -1.42
CA VAL A 313 14.07 -10.06 -0.22
C VAL A 313 14.70 -9.45 1.05
N ARG A 314 16.02 -9.27 1.09
CA ARG A 314 16.70 -8.63 2.23
C ARG A 314 16.33 -7.15 2.38
N GLU A 315 16.16 -6.40 1.27
CA GLU A 315 15.61 -5.04 1.32
C GLU A 315 14.23 -5.04 1.98
N LEU A 316 13.33 -5.91 1.53
CA LEU A 316 11.98 -6.04 2.07
C LEU A 316 11.99 -6.35 3.58
N LEU A 317 12.72 -7.37 3.98
CA LEU A 317 12.83 -7.78 5.38
C LEU A 317 13.44 -6.69 6.27
N LYS A 318 14.41 -5.93 5.75
CA LYS A 318 15.10 -4.86 6.48
C LYS A 318 14.27 -3.59 6.59
N THR A 319 13.57 -3.19 5.51
CA THR A 319 12.98 -1.85 5.39
C THR A 319 11.46 -1.84 5.32
N GLY A 320 10.83 -2.97 5.03
CA GLY A 320 9.41 -3.04 4.67
C GLY A 320 9.09 -2.52 3.26
N LEU A 321 10.10 -2.19 2.46
CA LEU A 321 9.96 -1.69 1.10
C LEU A 321 10.79 -2.54 0.13
N MET A 322 10.47 -2.45 -1.14
CA MET A 322 11.25 -3.03 -2.23
C MET A 322 11.03 -2.19 -3.48
N HIS A 323 12.10 -1.88 -4.19
CA HIS A 323 12.02 -1.15 -5.45
C HIS A 323 11.12 -1.85 -6.47
N ASN A 324 10.23 -1.13 -7.20
CA ASN A 324 9.25 -1.74 -8.10
C ASN A 324 9.89 -2.69 -9.13
N ARG A 325 11.01 -2.31 -9.75
CA ARG A 325 11.73 -3.18 -10.69
C ARG A 325 12.15 -4.51 -10.06
N VAL A 326 12.58 -4.46 -8.81
CA VAL A 326 12.98 -5.66 -8.07
C VAL A 326 11.77 -6.51 -7.73
N ARG A 327 10.63 -5.92 -7.33
CA ARG A 327 9.37 -6.68 -7.12
C ARG A 327 9.00 -7.51 -8.36
N MET A 328 9.13 -6.92 -9.55
CA MET A 328 8.85 -7.63 -10.81
C MET A 328 9.82 -8.80 -11.07
N VAL A 329 11.11 -8.61 -10.82
CA VAL A 329 12.13 -9.66 -10.98
C VAL A 329 11.91 -10.78 -9.97
N VAL A 330 11.71 -10.43 -8.71
CA VAL A 330 11.45 -11.39 -7.61
C VAL A 330 10.20 -12.22 -7.87
N ALA A 331 9.08 -11.57 -8.23
CA ALA A 331 7.83 -12.28 -8.51
C ALA A 331 7.92 -13.18 -9.75
N SER A 332 8.63 -12.75 -10.78
CA SER A 332 8.88 -13.59 -11.95
C SER A 332 9.74 -14.81 -11.59
N PHE A 333 10.84 -14.62 -10.86
CA PHE A 333 11.70 -15.70 -10.40
C PHE A 333 10.92 -16.70 -9.53
N PHE A 334 10.15 -16.19 -8.55
CA PHE A 334 9.36 -17.02 -7.65
C PHE A 334 8.36 -17.91 -8.40
N THR A 335 7.65 -17.35 -9.39
CA THR A 335 6.57 -18.07 -10.08
C THR A 335 7.02 -18.88 -11.29
N LYS A 336 8.13 -18.51 -11.94
CA LYS A 336 8.55 -19.09 -13.23
C LYS A 336 9.83 -19.89 -13.14
N ASP A 337 10.74 -19.56 -12.24
CA ASP A 337 11.99 -20.30 -12.04
C ASP A 337 11.84 -21.29 -10.86
N LEU A 338 11.30 -20.83 -9.70
CA LEU A 338 10.99 -21.74 -8.59
C LEU A 338 9.71 -22.55 -8.81
N LEU A 339 8.83 -22.10 -9.73
CA LEU A 339 7.51 -22.68 -10.01
C LEU A 339 6.57 -22.69 -8.80
N LEU A 340 6.75 -21.81 -7.82
CA LEU A 340 5.93 -21.73 -6.62
C LEU A 340 4.58 -21.04 -6.89
N PRO A 341 3.53 -21.34 -6.09
CA PRO A 341 2.24 -20.67 -6.20
C PRO A 341 2.36 -19.16 -5.93
N TRP A 342 1.85 -18.32 -6.83
CA TRP A 342 1.93 -16.86 -6.65
C TRP A 342 1.29 -16.38 -5.34
N GLN A 343 0.28 -17.10 -4.83
CA GLN A 343 -0.38 -16.79 -3.56
C GLN A 343 0.60 -16.82 -2.38
N TRP A 344 1.60 -17.72 -2.40
CA TRP A 344 2.61 -17.78 -1.35
C TRP A 344 3.53 -16.55 -1.37
N GLY A 345 3.93 -16.12 -2.57
CA GLY A 345 4.74 -14.92 -2.73
C GLY A 345 3.95 -13.65 -2.40
N GLU A 346 2.68 -13.59 -2.80
CA GLU A 346 1.76 -12.50 -2.44
C GLU A 346 1.60 -12.39 -0.91
N ALA A 347 1.36 -13.51 -0.22
CA ALA A 347 1.23 -13.56 1.22
C ALA A 347 2.52 -13.13 1.94
N PHE A 348 3.68 -13.55 1.44
CA PHE A 348 4.98 -13.10 1.96
C PHE A 348 5.15 -11.58 1.82
N PHE A 349 4.80 -11.01 0.66
CA PHE A 349 4.82 -9.57 0.47
C PHE A 349 3.79 -8.86 1.36
N ALA A 350 2.58 -9.41 1.47
CA ALA A 350 1.53 -8.87 2.34
C ALA A 350 1.96 -8.80 3.82
N GLN A 351 2.77 -9.74 4.26
CA GLN A 351 3.29 -9.78 5.63
C GLN A 351 4.37 -8.72 5.88
N HIS A 352 5.21 -8.42 4.88
CA HIS A 352 6.42 -7.62 5.11
C HIS A 352 6.37 -6.21 4.51
N LEU A 353 5.49 -5.94 3.52
CA LEU A 353 5.42 -4.61 2.90
C LEU A 353 4.76 -3.58 3.80
N LEU A 354 5.48 -2.49 4.08
CA LEU A 354 4.97 -1.31 4.77
C LEU A 354 3.89 -0.59 3.91
N ASP A 355 4.10 -0.53 2.60
CA ASP A 355 3.18 0.08 1.64
C ASP A 355 2.16 -0.92 1.06
N TYR A 356 1.88 -2.02 1.75
CA TYR A 356 0.97 -3.05 1.25
C TYR A 356 -0.38 -2.48 0.82
N ASP A 357 -0.69 -2.63 -0.46
CA ASP A 357 -1.97 -2.33 -1.07
C ASP A 357 -2.46 -3.59 -1.79
N LYS A 358 -3.58 -4.15 -1.34
CA LYS A 358 -4.06 -5.46 -1.81
C LYS A 358 -4.25 -5.50 -3.32
N ALA A 359 -4.90 -4.49 -3.89
CA ALA A 359 -5.14 -4.45 -5.33
C ALA A 359 -3.83 -4.45 -6.11
N SER A 360 -2.89 -3.59 -5.70
CA SER A 360 -1.57 -3.49 -6.35
C SER A 360 -0.76 -4.78 -6.18
N ASN A 361 -0.77 -5.39 -4.99
CA ASN A 361 0.03 -6.59 -4.72
C ASN A 361 -0.51 -7.81 -5.46
N VAL A 362 -1.78 -8.17 -5.26
CA VAL A 362 -2.43 -9.33 -5.89
C VAL A 362 -2.31 -9.28 -7.42
N LEU A 363 -2.67 -8.13 -8.01
CA LEU A 363 -2.66 -8.02 -9.48
C LEU A 363 -1.26 -7.98 -10.07
N SER A 364 -0.27 -7.43 -9.36
CA SER A 364 1.13 -7.48 -9.80
C SER A 364 1.73 -8.88 -9.71
N TRP A 365 1.40 -9.65 -8.67
CA TRP A 365 1.79 -11.05 -8.57
C TRP A 365 1.18 -11.90 -9.69
N GLN A 366 -0.12 -11.76 -9.95
CA GLN A 366 -0.79 -12.45 -11.05
C GLN A 366 -0.28 -12.00 -12.42
N TRP A 367 0.06 -10.70 -12.58
CA TRP A 367 0.68 -10.20 -13.80
C TRP A 367 2.03 -10.91 -14.06
N SER A 368 2.88 -11.05 -13.05
CA SER A 368 4.17 -11.73 -13.15
C SER A 368 4.02 -13.23 -13.38
N ALA A 369 3.06 -13.88 -12.71
CA ALA A 369 2.76 -15.30 -12.86
C ALA A 369 2.16 -15.63 -14.24
N GLY A 370 1.62 -14.67 -14.96
CA GLY A 370 0.92 -14.88 -16.21
C GLY A 370 -0.55 -15.29 -16.06
N THR A 371 -1.14 -15.16 -14.87
CA THR A 371 -2.50 -15.63 -14.53
C THR A 371 -3.53 -14.51 -14.37
N GLY A 372 -3.11 -13.26 -14.43
CA GLY A 372 -3.95 -12.09 -14.17
C GLY A 372 -4.86 -11.65 -15.32
N VAL A 373 -5.47 -10.49 -15.17
CA VAL A 373 -6.42 -9.91 -16.14
C VAL A 373 -5.71 -9.46 -17.41
N ASP A 374 -4.60 -8.73 -17.28
CA ASP A 374 -3.71 -8.25 -18.38
C ASP A 374 -2.27 -8.73 -18.11
N PRO A 375 -2.05 -10.07 -18.13
CA PRO A 375 -0.82 -10.62 -17.61
C PRO A 375 0.32 -10.57 -18.61
N GLN A 376 1.54 -10.70 -18.10
CA GLN A 376 2.69 -11.07 -18.92
C GLN A 376 2.44 -12.40 -19.61
N PRO A 377 2.83 -12.55 -20.88
CA PRO A 377 2.84 -13.86 -21.50
C PRO A 377 3.64 -14.86 -20.64
N TYR A 378 3.11 -16.06 -20.46
CA TYR A 378 3.72 -17.07 -19.57
C TYR A 378 5.19 -17.37 -19.91
N PHE A 379 5.52 -17.43 -21.21
CA PHE A 379 6.88 -17.68 -21.69
C PHE A 379 7.85 -16.50 -21.51
N ARG A 380 7.38 -15.32 -21.10
CA ARG A 380 8.23 -14.16 -20.86
C ARG A 380 8.75 -14.20 -19.43
N VAL A 381 9.97 -14.69 -19.27
CA VAL A 381 10.70 -14.73 -18.00
C VAL A 381 11.58 -13.49 -17.87
N PHE A 382 11.58 -12.87 -16.70
CA PHE A 382 12.57 -11.85 -16.37
C PHE A 382 13.82 -12.52 -15.84
N ASN A 383 14.72 -12.91 -16.73
CA ASN A 383 15.99 -13.50 -16.31
C ASN A 383 16.70 -12.56 -15.31
N PRO A 384 16.94 -12.98 -14.06
CA PRO A 384 17.40 -12.10 -12.97
C PRO A 384 18.80 -11.53 -13.26
N TYR A 385 19.65 -12.27 -13.93
CA TYR A 385 21.00 -11.84 -14.28
C TYR A 385 21.01 -10.78 -15.38
N LEU A 386 20.14 -10.90 -16.38
CA LEU A 386 19.98 -9.88 -17.42
C LEU A 386 19.32 -8.62 -16.86
N GLN A 387 18.37 -8.77 -15.93
CA GLN A 387 17.72 -7.64 -15.27
C GLN A 387 18.72 -6.88 -14.37
N SER A 388 19.50 -7.60 -13.56
CA SER A 388 20.52 -6.97 -12.72
C SER A 388 21.61 -6.28 -13.55
N LYS A 389 22.10 -6.91 -14.62
CA LYS A 389 23.06 -6.29 -15.54
C LYS A 389 22.55 -4.97 -16.15
N LYS A 390 21.23 -4.90 -16.41
CA LYS A 390 20.62 -3.71 -17.02
C LYS A 390 20.37 -2.61 -16.01
N PHE A 391 19.86 -2.92 -14.81
CA PHE A 391 19.31 -1.95 -13.87
C PHE A 391 20.17 -1.72 -12.62
N ASP A 392 21.21 -2.55 -12.40
CA ASP A 392 22.23 -2.43 -11.34
C ASP A 392 23.61 -2.80 -11.89
N LYS A 393 24.03 -2.14 -12.96
CA LYS A 393 25.20 -2.51 -13.74
C LYS A 393 26.49 -2.66 -12.91
N GLU A 394 26.68 -1.79 -11.94
CA GLU A 394 27.86 -1.81 -11.06
C GLU A 394 27.64 -2.67 -9.79
N GLY A 395 26.46 -3.28 -9.64
CA GLY A 395 26.11 -4.14 -8.50
C GLY A 395 25.96 -3.37 -7.18
N ILE A 396 25.67 -2.07 -7.25
CA ILE A 396 25.58 -1.20 -6.06
C ILE A 396 24.39 -1.62 -5.19
N TYR A 397 23.24 -1.85 -5.80
CA TYR A 397 22.06 -2.33 -5.09
C TYR A 397 22.27 -3.71 -4.49
N ILE A 398 22.77 -4.65 -5.29
CA ILE A 398 23.05 -6.02 -4.84
C ILE A 398 24.01 -5.99 -3.64
N LYS A 399 25.15 -5.30 -3.74
CA LYS A 399 26.15 -5.23 -2.67
C LYS A 399 25.65 -4.53 -1.40
N ARG A 400 24.74 -3.58 -1.53
CA ARG A 400 24.10 -2.89 -0.39
C ARG A 400 23.32 -3.86 0.51
N TYR A 401 22.64 -4.83 -0.07
CA TYR A 401 21.77 -5.75 0.67
C TYR A 401 22.40 -7.16 0.82
N VAL A 402 23.43 -7.48 0.03
CA VAL A 402 24.17 -8.75 0.08
C VAL A 402 25.64 -8.45 0.24
N PRO A 403 26.10 -8.03 1.45
CA PRO A 403 27.48 -7.61 1.69
C PRO A 403 28.52 -8.72 1.47
N GLU A 404 28.12 -9.97 1.52
CA GLU A 404 28.96 -11.14 1.19
C GLU A 404 29.50 -11.07 -0.25
N LEU A 405 28.83 -10.34 -1.13
CA LEU A 405 29.21 -10.14 -2.52
C LEU A 405 30.09 -8.90 -2.77
N ASN A 406 30.49 -8.16 -1.73
CA ASN A 406 31.26 -6.92 -1.90
C ASN A 406 32.59 -7.13 -2.64
N ALA A 407 33.27 -8.26 -2.40
CA ALA A 407 34.53 -8.58 -3.04
C ALA A 407 34.37 -9.10 -4.49
N VAL A 408 33.15 -9.42 -4.91
CA VAL A 408 32.89 -9.95 -6.27
C VAL A 408 32.89 -8.79 -7.27
N GLU A 409 33.58 -8.97 -8.39
CA GLU A 409 33.55 -8.01 -9.50
C GLU A 409 32.12 -7.84 -10.04
N ALA A 410 31.70 -6.60 -10.33
CA ALA A 410 30.34 -6.27 -10.78
C ALA A 410 29.90 -7.14 -11.97
N LYS A 411 30.75 -7.30 -12.99
CA LYS A 411 30.46 -8.13 -14.16
C LYS A 411 30.19 -9.60 -13.84
N SER A 412 30.76 -10.10 -12.75
CA SER A 412 30.61 -11.48 -12.29
C SER A 412 29.32 -11.71 -11.53
N LEU A 413 28.78 -10.68 -10.85
CA LEU A 413 27.47 -10.71 -10.18
C LEU A 413 26.30 -10.99 -11.16
N HIS A 414 26.49 -10.64 -12.44
CA HIS A 414 25.50 -10.78 -13.49
C HIS A 414 25.69 -12.02 -14.36
N LYS A 415 26.53 -12.96 -13.90
CA LYS A 415 26.83 -14.21 -14.61
C LYS A 415 26.48 -15.40 -13.74
N GLU A 416 25.42 -16.08 -14.10
CA GLU A 416 24.99 -17.31 -13.45
C GLU A 416 26.11 -18.33 -13.34
N ALA A 417 26.81 -18.63 -14.45
CA ALA A 417 27.90 -19.58 -14.49
C ALA A 417 29.01 -19.27 -13.47
N TYR A 418 29.31 -17.99 -13.24
CA TYR A 418 30.31 -17.60 -12.24
C TYR A 418 29.86 -17.96 -10.82
N LEU A 419 28.60 -17.65 -10.46
CA LEU A 419 28.04 -17.93 -9.15
C LEU A 419 27.88 -19.42 -8.89
N PHE A 420 27.65 -20.20 -9.93
CA PHE A 420 27.55 -21.65 -9.86
C PHE A 420 28.91 -22.33 -9.61
N THR A 421 29.96 -21.84 -10.31
CA THR A 421 31.28 -22.46 -10.27
C THR A 421 32.17 -21.98 -9.13
N ASN A 422 31.97 -20.76 -8.64
CA ASN A 422 32.81 -20.18 -7.59
C ASN A 422 32.13 -20.26 -6.21
N GLU A 423 32.92 -20.60 -5.22
CA GLU A 423 32.47 -20.55 -3.83
C GLU A 423 32.68 -19.14 -3.28
N ILE A 424 31.61 -18.56 -2.72
CA ILE A 424 31.66 -17.23 -2.11
C ILE A 424 31.36 -17.43 -0.62
N LYS A 425 32.31 -17.04 0.23
CA LYS A 425 32.18 -17.21 1.66
C LYS A 425 30.92 -16.54 2.21
N GLY A 426 30.02 -17.33 2.80
CA GLY A 426 28.79 -16.83 3.42
C GLY A 426 27.63 -16.59 2.46
N TYR A 427 27.80 -16.85 1.17
CA TYR A 427 26.73 -16.72 0.18
C TYR A 427 26.46 -18.08 -0.52
N PRO A 428 25.20 -18.52 -0.63
CA PRO A 428 24.88 -19.82 -1.21
C PRO A 428 25.07 -19.83 -2.73
N LYS A 429 25.34 -21.00 -3.28
CA LYS A 429 25.26 -21.21 -4.73
C LYS A 429 23.79 -21.21 -5.19
N PRO A 430 23.49 -20.86 -6.46
CA PRO A 430 22.16 -21.05 -7.02
C PRO A 430 21.72 -22.53 -6.95
N HIS A 431 20.56 -22.82 -6.38
CA HIS A 431 20.09 -24.19 -6.15
C HIS A 431 19.03 -24.67 -7.15
N PHE A 432 18.69 -23.87 -8.17
CA PHE A 432 17.41 -24.03 -8.88
C PHE A 432 17.53 -24.28 -10.40
N TYR A 433 18.70 -24.63 -10.88
CA TYR A 433 18.94 -24.96 -12.27
C TYR A 433 19.44 -26.40 -12.46
#